data_60f6c9194231adb2ec22c644179e72c7
#
_entry.id   60f6c9194231adb2ec22c644179e72c7
#
_cell.length_a   1.000
_cell.length_b   1.000
_cell.length_c   1.000
_cell.angle_alpha   90.00
_cell.angle_beta   90.00
_cell.angle_gamma   90.00
#
_symmetry.space_group_name_H-M   'P 1'
#
loop_
_entity.id
_entity.type
_entity.pdbx_description
1 polymer ?
#
loop_
_entity_poly.entity_id
_entity_poly.type
_entity_poly.pdbx_seq_one_letter_code
_entity_poly.pdbx_strand_id
1 'polypeptide(L)'
;MAEQRRGRCMEGLVSGDIVVIEFPYSDLKESKRRPVLILKVPKGEDIIVLQITSSSYEKLVEVLIKKDDFSEGNLKRDSYIRIDKIASIEKSLIKYKISSLKQEKFNEILDKVCSFLKD
;
A
#
# COMPACT_ATOMS: atom_id res chain seq x y z
N MET A 1 14.31 22.36 -4.34
CA MET A 1 13.80 22.00 -4.40
C MET A 1 13.22 21.64 -4.90
N ALA A 2 13.06 21.74 -5.12
CA ALA A 2 12.34 21.29 -5.47
C ALA A 2 11.85 20.83 -6.19
N GLU A 3 11.87 20.58 -6.44
CA GLU A 3 11.31 20.13 -6.88
C GLU A 3 10.55 19.62 -7.09
N GLN A 4 10.24 19.61 -7.16
CA GLN A 4 9.41 19.17 -7.19
C GLN A 4 8.57 19.07 -7.50
N ARG A 5 8.17 19.27 -7.58
CA ARG A 5 7.34 19.27 -7.74
C ARG A 5 6.67 19.09 -8.62
N ARG A 6 6.60 19.27 -8.95
CA ARG A 6 5.90 19.12 -9.78
C ARG A 6 4.72 18.50 -9.60
N GLY A 7 4.15 18.78 -8.72
CA GLY A 7 2.86 18.35 -8.53
C GLY A 7 2.66 16.93 -8.71
N ARG A 8 3.62 16.27 -8.51
CA ARG A 8 3.43 15.00 -8.68
C ARG A 8 3.01 14.41 -7.47
N CYS A 9 1.97 13.66 -7.46
CA CYS A 9 1.48 12.99 -6.28
C CYS A 9 2.46 11.97 -5.78
N MET A 10 3.48 11.72 -6.54
CA MET A 10 4.50 10.79 -6.12
C MET A 10 5.54 11.37 -5.21
N GLU A 11 5.58 12.69 -5.15
CA GLU A 11 6.50 13.32 -4.24
C GLU A 11 5.96 13.21 -2.83
N GLY A 12 6.84 12.90 -1.91
CA GLY A 12 6.43 12.81 -0.53
C GLY A 12 5.82 11.48 -0.13
N LEU A 13 5.74 10.53 -1.03
CA LEU A 13 5.26 9.21 -0.66
C LEU A 13 6.30 8.51 0.18
N VAL A 14 5.85 7.89 1.26
CA VAL A 14 6.74 7.18 2.17
C VAL A 14 6.13 5.86 2.59
N SER A 15 6.95 5.03 3.24
CA SER A 15 6.46 3.79 3.81
C SER A 15 5.32 4.08 4.76
N GLY A 16 4.29 3.26 4.71
CA GLY A 16 3.12 3.44 5.55
C GLY A 16 1.98 4.16 4.86
N ASP A 17 2.23 4.78 3.71
CA ASP A 17 1.18 5.41 2.94
C ASP A 17 0.35 4.35 2.23
N ILE A 18 -0.95 4.63 2.08
CA ILE A 18 -1.85 3.78 1.31
C ILE A 18 -2.25 4.54 0.08
N VAL A 19 -2.01 3.95 -1.07
CA VAL A 19 -2.27 4.58 -2.36
C VAL A 19 -3.15 3.68 -3.19
N VAL A 20 -3.82 4.30 -4.17
CA VAL A 20 -4.62 3.55 -5.15
C VAL A 20 -3.78 3.42 -6.40
N ILE A 21 -3.67 2.19 -6.87
CA ILE A 21 -2.97 1.91 -8.11
C ILE A 21 -3.96 1.38 -9.13
N GLU A 22 -3.60 1.50 -10.37
CA GLU A 22 -4.44 1.03 -11.46
C GLU A 22 -3.65 0.03 -12.29
N PHE A 23 -4.10 -1.23 -12.28
CA PHE A 23 -3.44 -2.27 -13.05
C PHE A 23 -4.02 -2.32 -14.46
N PRO A 24 -3.17 -2.25 -15.47
CA PRO A 24 -3.64 -2.43 -16.83
C PRO A 24 -3.65 -3.92 -17.17
N TYR A 25 -4.84 -4.50 -17.22
CA TYR A 25 -4.97 -5.89 -17.60
C TYR A 25 -5.16 -5.97 -19.10
N SER A 26 -4.29 -6.68 -19.74
CA SER A 26 -4.30 -6.73 -21.20
C SER A 26 -5.54 -7.39 -21.78
N ASP A 27 -6.15 -8.28 -21.03
CA ASP A 27 -7.32 -8.99 -21.53
C ASP A 27 -8.65 -8.37 -21.09
N LEU A 28 -8.59 -7.22 -20.43
CA LEU A 28 -9.79 -6.54 -19.97
C LEU A 28 -9.94 -5.21 -20.64
N LYS A 29 -11.17 -4.83 -20.86
CA LYS A 29 -11.44 -3.54 -21.48
C LYS A 29 -11.27 -2.40 -20.51
N GLU A 30 -11.26 -2.69 -19.24
CA GLU A 30 -11.09 -1.66 -18.24
C GLU A 30 -10.07 -2.12 -17.22
N SER A 31 -9.36 -1.16 -16.68
CA SER A 31 -8.37 -1.44 -15.67
C SER A 31 -9.06 -1.49 -14.30
N LYS A 32 -8.38 -2.09 -13.34
CA LYS A 32 -8.89 -2.16 -11.98
C LYS A 32 -8.06 -1.32 -11.06
N ARG A 33 -8.74 -0.59 -10.19
CA ARG A 33 -8.09 0.21 -9.18
C ARG A 33 -8.12 -0.52 -7.85
N ARG A 34 -7.00 -0.54 -7.16
CA ARG A 34 -6.89 -1.24 -5.89
C ARG A 34 -6.01 -0.47 -4.92
N PRO A 35 -6.34 -0.51 -3.63
CA PRO A 35 -5.48 0.11 -2.63
C PRO A 35 -4.33 -0.83 -2.29
N VAL A 36 -3.17 -0.26 -2.05
CA VAL A 36 -2.00 -1.00 -1.60
C VAL A 36 -1.28 -0.19 -0.53
N LEU A 37 -0.57 -0.89 0.34
CA LEU A 37 0.24 -0.26 1.37
C LEU A 37 1.67 -0.20 0.89
N ILE A 38 2.28 0.97 0.97
CA ILE A 38 3.68 1.13 0.59
C ILE A 38 4.57 0.61 1.72
N LEU A 39 5.37 -0.40 1.42
CA LEU A 39 6.36 -0.93 2.35
C LEU A 39 7.67 -0.18 2.27
N LYS A 40 8.10 0.13 1.06
CA LYS A 40 9.40 0.73 0.85
C LYS A 40 9.40 1.52 -0.44
N VAL A 41 10.06 2.67 -0.40
CA VAL A 41 10.23 3.50 -1.59
C VAL A 41 11.72 3.55 -1.89
N PRO A 42 12.24 2.59 -2.66
CA PRO A 42 13.65 2.60 -3.03
C PRO A 42 13.91 3.72 -4.02
N LYS A 43 15.15 3.95 -4.32
CA LYS A 43 15.48 4.85 -5.41
C LYS A 43 15.09 4.15 -6.71
N GLY A 44 14.64 4.92 -7.67
CA GLY A 44 14.27 4.35 -8.97
C GLY A 44 12.79 4.43 -9.20
N GLU A 45 12.32 3.62 -10.12
CA GLU A 45 10.95 3.72 -10.61
C GLU A 45 9.95 2.84 -9.89
N ASP A 46 10.41 1.92 -9.09
CA ASP A 46 9.51 0.95 -8.46
C ASP A 46 9.37 1.16 -6.97
N ILE A 47 8.22 0.74 -6.44
CA ILE A 47 7.99 0.71 -4.99
C ILE A 47 7.55 -0.69 -4.61
N ILE A 48 7.78 -1.03 -3.36
CA ILE A 48 7.38 -2.33 -2.83
C ILE A 48 6.13 -2.14 -2.01
N VAL A 49 5.10 -2.93 -2.31
CA VAL A 49 3.79 -2.75 -1.70
C VAL A 49 3.21 -4.07 -1.21
N LEU A 50 2.22 -3.96 -0.32
CA LEU A 50 1.40 -5.07 0.11
C LEU A 50 -0.02 -4.83 -0.38
N GLN A 51 -0.66 -5.90 -0.82
CA GLN A 51 -2.02 -5.80 -1.30
C GLN A 51 -2.99 -5.65 -0.13
N ILE A 52 -4.05 -4.88 -0.35
CA ILE A 52 -5.11 -4.67 0.62
C ILE A 52 -6.40 -5.22 0.05
N THR A 53 -7.16 -5.92 0.89
CA THR A 53 -8.45 -6.47 0.48
C THR A 53 -9.51 -6.10 1.51
N SER A 54 -10.75 -5.97 1.05
CA SER A 54 -11.86 -5.68 1.95
C SER A 54 -12.51 -6.94 2.52
N SER A 55 -12.09 -8.10 2.04
CA SER A 55 -12.65 -9.37 2.51
C SER A 55 -11.55 -10.24 3.08
N SER A 56 -11.84 -10.87 4.21
CA SER A 56 -10.88 -11.77 4.82
C SER A 56 -10.90 -13.11 4.09
N TYR A 57 -9.72 -13.60 3.73
CA TYR A 57 -9.57 -14.88 3.06
C TYR A 57 -8.76 -15.86 3.88
N GLU A 58 -7.69 -15.38 4.49
CA GLU A 58 -6.79 -16.26 5.22
C GLU A 58 -6.18 -15.51 6.39
N LYS A 59 -6.70 -15.77 7.57
CA LYS A 59 -6.33 -14.99 8.75
C LYS A 59 -4.86 -15.02 9.11
N LEU A 60 -4.16 -16.10 8.76
CA LEU A 60 -2.75 -16.22 9.12
C LEU A 60 -1.84 -15.27 8.36
N VAL A 61 -2.31 -14.79 7.22
CA VAL A 61 -1.51 -13.90 6.38
C VAL A 61 -2.18 -12.53 6.17
N GLU A 62 -3.05 -12.15 7.11
CA GLU A 62 -3.77 -10.88 7.02
C GLU A 62 -3.62 -10.10 8.30
N VAL A 63 -3.59 -8.77 8.17
CA VAL A 63 -3.60 -7.87 9.31
C VAL A 63 -4.77 -6.93 9.12
N LEU A 64 -5.69 -6.93 10.06
CA LEU A 64 -6.84 -6.04 10.01
C LEU A 64 -6.40 -4.62 10.29
N ILE A 65 -6.86 -3.68 9.46
CA ILE A 65 -6.66 -2.26 9.71
C ILE A 65 -8.03 -1.61 9.87
N LYS A 66 -8.13 -0.80 10.93
CA LYS A 66 -9.36 -0.13 11.29
C LYS A 66 -9.15 1.37 11.29
N LYS A 67 -10.24 2.09 11.47
CA LYS A 67 -10.22 3.53 11.48
C LYS A 67 -9.15 4.14 12.39
N ASP A 68 -8.96 3.55 13.55
CA ASP A 68 -8.01 4.10 14.52
C ASP A 68 -6.54 3.87 14.14
N ASP A 69 -6.28 3.08 13.13
CA ASP A 69 -4.92 2.77 12.74
C ASP A 69 -4.31 3.80 11.81
N PHE A 70 -5.07 4.80 11.41
CA PHE A 70 -4.61 5.81 10.47
C PHE A 70 -4.15 7.08 11.17
N SER A 71 -3.04 7.64 10.71
CA SER A 71 -2.60 8.94 11.18
C SER A 71 -3.23 10.04 10.36
N GLU A 72 -3.65 9.69 9.15
CA GLU A 72 -4.19 10.66 8.20
C GLU A 72 -5.12 9.91 7.26
N GLY A 73 -6.31 10.45 7.03
CA GLY A 73 -7.28 9.81 6.16
C GLY A 73 -7.79 8.50 6.72
N ASN A 74 -8.49 7.74 5.91
CA ASN A 74 -8.91 6.40 6.27
C ASN A 74 -9.50 5.70 5.06
N LEU A 75 -9.78 4.41 5.19
CA LEU A 75 -10.49 3.65 4.16
C LEU A 75 -11.96 3.65 4.53
N LYS A 76 -12.82 3.47 3.53
CA LYS A 76 -14.26 3.52 3.75
C LYS A 76 -14.77 2.42 4.66
N ARG A 77 -14.07 1.32 4.71
CA ARG A 77 -14.45 0.20 5.56
C ARG A 77 -13.19 -0.47 6.08
N ASP A 78 -13.36 -1.29 7.11
CA ASP A 78 -12.25 -2.07 7.62
C ASP A 78 -11.70 -2.92 6.50
N SER A 79 -10.39 -3.06 6.48
CA SER A 79 -9.71 -3.77 5.40
C SER A 79 -8.61 -4.63 5.99
N TYR A 80 -8.05 -5.50 5.15
CA TYR A 80 -7.02 -6.43 5.56
C TYR A 80 -5.81 -6.27 4.67
N ILE A 81 -4.66 -6.19 5.30
CA ILE A 81 -3.40 -6.13 4.57
C ILE A 81 -2.85 -7.54 4.46
N ARG A 82 -2.58 -7.97 3.23
CA ARG A 82 -2.06 -9.31 2.97
C ARG A 82 -0.56 -9.30 3.03
N ILE A 83 -0.01 -9.87 4.09
CA ILE A 83 1.45 -9.88 4.25
C ILE A 83 2.12 -10.87 3.31
N ASP A 84 1.34 -11.74 2.68
CA ASP A 84 1.87 -12.70 1.70
C ASP A 84 1.78 -12.19 0.26
N LYS A 85 1.15 -11.04 0.05
CA LYS A 85 1.00 -10.49 -1.29
C LYS A 85 1.90 -9.27 -1.47
N ILE A 86 3.18 -9.55 -1.55
CA ILE A 86 4.20 -8.51 -1.72
C ILE A 86 4.47 -8.35 -3.20
N ALA A 87 4.49 -7.12 -3.66
CA ALA A 87 4.72 -6.84 -5.07
C ALA A 87 5.60 -5.63 -5.25
N SER A 88 6.31 -5.61 -6.36
CA SER A 88 7.07 -4.45 -6.80
C SER A 88 6.31 -3.87 -7.97
N ILE A 89 5.94 -2.60 -7.89
CA ILE A 89 5.16 -1.96 -8.95
C ILE A 89 5.81 -0.65 -9.35
N GLU A 90 5.54 -0.22 -10.57
CA GLU A 90 6.05 1.06 -11.05
C GLU A 90 5.28 2.20 -10.39
N LYS A 91 6.00 3.24 -10.03
CA LYS A 91 5.38 4.43 -9.46
C LYS A 91 4.33 5.04 -10.37
N SER A 92 4.50 4.87 -11.67
CA SER A 92 3.55 5.42 -12.64
C SER A 92 2.16 4.82 -12.51
N LEU A 93 2.01 3.69 -11.85
CA LEU A 93 0.70 3.07 -11.65
C LEU A 93 -0.09 3.73 -10.52
N ILE A 94 0.55 4.56 -9.71
CA ILE A 94 -0.10 5.22 -8.59
C ILE A 94 -1.01 6.32 -9.10
N LYS A 95 -2.26 6.29 -8.67
CA LYS A 95 -3.22 7.31 -9.05
C LYS A 95 -3.32 8.40 -8.01
N TYR A 96 -3.45 8.02 -6.75
CA TYR A 96 -3.51 9.00 -5.66
C TYR A 96 -3.31 8.31 -4.33
N LYS A 97 -3.01 9.13 -3.33
CA LYS A 97 -2.86 8.66 -1.96
C LYS A 97 -4.19 8.76 -1.24
N ILE A 98 -4.54 7.76 -0.46
CA ILE A 98 -5.76 7.76 0.32
C ILE A 98 -5.51 8.15 1.76
N SER A 99 -4.49 7.57 2.36
CA SER A 99 -4.30 7.68 3.80
C SER A 99 -2.90 7.28 4.18
N SER A 100 -2.61 7.41 5.47
CA SER A 100 -1.32 6.97 6.02
C SER A 100 -1.60 6.24 7.32
N LEU A 101 -0.90 5.15 7.55
CA LEU A 101 -1.00 4.41 8.80
C LEU A 101 -0.17 5.09 9.88
N LYS A 102 -0.58 4.90 11.12
CA LYS A 102 0.23 5.32 12.25
C LYS A 102 1.52 4.51 12.23
N GLN A 103 2.60 5.12 12.70
CA GLN A 103 3.90 4.47 12.68
C GLN A 103 3.88 3.14 13.44
N GLU A 104 3.21 3.10 14.57
CA GLU A 104 3.17 1.87 15.35
C GLU A 104 2.42 0.76 14.63
N LYS A 105 1.37 1.10 13.88
CA LYS A 105 0.66 0.09 13.11
C LYS A 105 1.51 -0.40 11.95
N PHE A 106 2.19 0.50 11.30
CA PHE A 106 3.09 0.13 10.22
C PHE A 106 4.20 -0.80 10.73
N ASN A 107 4.76 -0.47 11.90
CA ASN A 107 5.81 -1.31 12.48
C ASN A 107 5.29 -2.71 12.79
N GLU A 108 4.06 -2.81 13.28
CA GLU A 108 3.44 -4.10 13.55
C GLU A 108 3.35 -4.93 12.27
N ILE A 109 2.91 -4.29 11.20
CA ILE A 109 2.77 -4.97 9.92
C ILE A 109 4.13 -5.39 9.37
N LEU A 110 5.10 -4.51 9.47
CA LEU A 110 6.44 -4.81 8.99
C LEU A 110 7.05 -5.99 9.75
N ASP A 111 6.86 -6.03 11.07
CA ASP A 111 7.33 -7.14 11.87
C ASP A 111 6.69 -8.46 11.43
N LYS A 112 5.41 -8.41 11.12
CA LYS A 112 4.71 -9.62 10.66
C LYS A 112 5.20 -10.08 9.29
N VAL A 113 5.50 -9.14 8.41
CA VAL A 113 6.06 -9.47 7.10
C VAL A 113 7.42 -10.14 7.29
N CYS A 114 8.25 -9.55 8.13
CA CYS A 114 9.59 -10.11 8.35
C CYS A 114 9.51 -11.51 8.95
N SER A 115 8.64 -11.71 9.93
CA SER A 115 8.48 -13.03 10.52
C SER A 115 7.98 -14.04 9.49
N PHE A 116 7.04 -13.62 8.68
CA PHE A 116 6.49 -14.49 7.65
C PHE A 116 7.58 -14.93 6.67
N LEU A 117 8.43 -14.00 6.27
CA LEU A 117 9.47 -14.30 5.30
C LEU A 117 10.57 -15.19 5.87
N LYS A 118 10.75 -15.14 7.18
CA LYS A 118 11.78 -15.96 7.83
C LYS A 118 11.34 -17.37 8.15
N ASP A 119 10.06 -17.63 8.17
CA ASP A 119 9.54 -18.95 8.49
C ASP A 119 9.91 -20.02 7.48
#